data_90780aff51527267340e71162955c1be
#
_entry.id   90780aff51527267340e71162955c1be
#
_cell.length_a   1.000
_cell.length_b   1.000
_cell.length_c   1.000
_cell.angle_alpha   90.00
_cell.angle_beta   90.00
_cell.angle_gamma   90.00
#
_symmetry.space_group_name_H-M   'P 1'
#
loop_
_entity.id
_entity.type
_entity.pdbx_description
1 polymer ?
#
loop_
_entity_poly.entity_id
_entity_poly.type
_entity_poly.pdbx_seq_one_letter_code
_entity_poly.pdbx_strand_id
1 'polypeptide(L)' 'MKKTVLKDDDAKSLEVDLKAFLNHLNEYHKTGMSIHTQSGCSFTVDDEFREKIKKLYEEK' A
#
# COMPACT_ATOMS: atom_id res chain seq x y z
N MET A 1 -16.37 2.36 -0.54
CA MET A 1 -15.05 1.75 -0.60
C MET A 1 -14.13 2.61 -1.45
N LYS A 2 -12.90 2.76 -1.01
CA LYS A 2 -11.94 3.62 -1.70
C LYS A 2 -10.91 2.77 -2.41
N LYS A 3 -11.00 2.72 -3.73
CA LYS A 3 -10.07 1.97 -4.54
C LYS A 3 -9.13 2.90 -5.29
N THR A 4 -7.92 2.48 -5.48
CA THR A 4 -6.95 3.23 -6.25
C THR A 4 -6.01 2.27 -6.98
N VAL A 5 -5.30 2.81 -7.96
CA VAL A 5 -4.28 2.03 -8.65
C VAL A 5 -2.92 2.44 -8.10
N LEU A 6 -2.18 1.46 -7.63
CA LEU A 6 -0.82 1.68 -7.12
C LEU A 6 0.17 1.04 -8.07
N LYS A 7 1.35 1.61 -8.12
CA LYS A 7 2.44 1.02 -8.87
C LYS A 7 3.40 0.35 -7.91
N ASP A 8 3.80 -0.87 -8.26
CA ASP A 8 4.73 -1.61 -7.42
C ASP A 8 6.18 -1.20 -7.74
N ASP A 9 7.14 -1.92 -7.15
CA ASP A 9 8.55 -1.61 -7.33
C ASP A 9 9.02 -1.77 -8.78
N ASP A 10 8.30 -2.57 -9.56
CA ASP A 10 8.59 -2.78 -10.99
C ASP A 10 7.72 -1.91 -11.89
N ALA A 11 7.03 -0.94 -11.33
CA ALA A 11 6.14 -0.04 -12.06
C ALA A 11 4.91 -0.73 -12.66
N LYS A 12 4.54 -1.89 -12.14
CA LYS A 12 3.31 -2.57 -12.52
C LYS A 12 2.14 -1.96 -11.77
N SER A 13 1.01 -1.84 -12.44
CA SER A 13 -0.19 -1.25 -11.83
C SER A 13 -1.03 -2.33 -11.16
N LEU A 14 -1.55 -2.00 -9.98
CA LEU A 14 -2.44 -2.89 -9.24
C LEU A 14 -3.55 -2.06 -8.60
N GLU A 15 -4.80 -2.45 -8.84
CA GLU A 15 -5.93 -1.81 -8.20
C GLU A 15 -6.13 -2.42 -6.80
N VAL A 16 -6.20 -1.56 -5.80
CA VAL A 16 -6.35 -2.00 -4.41
C VAL A 16 -7.46 -1.21 -3.72
N ASP A 17 -8.08 -1.84 -2.73
CA ASP A 17 -9.01 -1.15 -1.83
C ASP A 17 -8.16 -0.48 -0.75
N LEU A 18 -8.16 0.86 -0.74
CA LEU A 18 -7.31 1.62 0.17
C LEU A 18 -7.56 1.29 1.63
N LYS A 19 -8.82 1.11 2.01
CA LYS A 19 -9.13 0.80 3.41
C LYS A 19 -8.56 -0.55 3.82
N ALA A 20 -8.78 -1.56 3.00
CA ALA A 20 -8.26 -2.90 3.29
C ALA A 20 -6.75 -2.91 3.27
N PHE A 21 -6.16 -2.22 2.29
CA PHE A 21 -4.71 -2.15 2.15
C PHE A 21 -4.08 -1.45 3.36
N LEU A 22 -4.66 -0.32 3.77
CA LEU A 22 -4.17 0.43 4.92
C LEU A 22 -4.28 -0.39 6.20
N ASN A 23 -5.40 -1.11 6.38
CA ASN A 23 -5.56 -1.99 7.53
C ASN A 23 -4.50 -3.08 7.56
N HIS A 24 -4.19 -3.65 6.38
CA HIS A 24 -3.15 -4.66 6.28
C HIS A 24 -1.79 -4.09 6.68
N LEU A 25 -1.47 -2.88 6.19
CA LEU A 25 -0.21 -2.24 6.54
C LEU A 25 -0.12 -1.97 8.04
N ASN A 26 -1.21 -1.51 8.64
CA ASN A 26 -1.23 -1.21 10.07
C ASN A 26 -1.10 -2.46 10.92
N GLU A 27 -1.51 -3.61 10.41
CA GLU A 27 -1.49 -4.84 11.17
C GLU A 27 -0.18 -5.62 10.98
N TYR A 28 0.32 -5.68 9.76
CA TYR A 28 1.46 -6.54 9.43
C TYR A 28 2.72 -5.78 9.03
N HIS A 29 2.59 -4.53 8.63
CA HIS A 29 3.72 -3.74 8.13
C HIS A 29 3.76 -2.36 8.77
N LYS A 30 3.43 -2.27 10.04
CA LYS A 30 3.26 -0.96 10.68
C LYS A 30 4.58 -0.30 11.09
N THR A 31 5.65 -1.06 11.20
CA THR A 31 6.96 -0.52 11.58
C THR A 31 8.05 -1.14 10.74
N GLY A 32 9.14 -0.38 10.56
CA GLY A 32 10.29 -0.86 9.83
C GLY A 32 10.04 -0.96 8.34
N MET A 33 10.94 -1.64 7.65
CA MET A 33 10.82 -1.86 6.21
C MET A 33 10.51 -3.32 5.94
N SER A 34 9.57 -3.57 5.04
CA SER A 34 9.21 -4.92 4.67
C SER A 34 8.72 -4.95 3.23
N ILE A 35 8.56 -6.15 2.68
CA ILE A 35 8.08 -6.33 1.32
C ILE A 35 6.69 -6.94 1.38
N HIS A 36 5.74 -6.29 0.73
CA HIS A 36 4.38 -6.81 0.58
C HIS A 36 4.20 -7.28 -0.86
N THR A 37 3.82 -8.52 -1.03
CA THR A 37 3.58 -9.09 -2.36
C THR A 37 2.11 -9.43 -2.52
N GLN A 38 1.51 -8.97 -3.62
CA GLN A 38 0.10 -9.20 -3.87
C GLN A 38 -0.14 -9.23 -5.38
N SER A 39 -0.80 -10.28 -5.85
CA SER A 39 -1.17 -10.43 -7.27
C SER A 39 0.02 -10.26 -8.22
N GLY A 40 1.16 -10.79 -7.83
CA GLY A 40 2.37 -10.71 -8.65
C GLY A 40 3.10 -9.38 -8.58
N CYS A 41 2.63 -8.44 -7.75
CA CYS A 41 3.28 -7.15 -7.56
C CYS A 41 3.97 -7.11 -6.21
N SER A 42 5.14 -6.50 -6.16
CA SER A 42 5.92 -6.38 -4.94
C SER A 42 6.04 -4.91 -4.54
N PHE A 43 5.75 -4.62 -3.29
CA PHE A 43 5.81 -3.25 -2.76
C PHE A 43 6.79 -3.20 -1.59
N THR A 44 7.75 -2.30 -1.67
CA THR A 44 8.61 -2.01 -0.53
C THR A 44 7.83 -1.10 0.41
N VAL A 45 7.52 -1.60 1.60
CA VAL A 45 6.74 -0.86 2.60
C VAL A 45 7.68 -0.28 3.64
N ASP A 46 7.74 1.04 3.69
CA ASP A 46 8.53 1.78 4.67
C ASP A 46 7.70 2.94 5.19
N ASP A 47 8.32 3.83 5.98
CA ASP A 47 7.58 4.94 6.55
C ASP A 47 7.00 5.87 5.48
N GLU A 48 7.75 6.14 4.43
CA GLU A 48 7.25 6.98 3.34
C GLU A 48 6.07 6.34 2.64
N PHE A 49 6.16 5.05 2.40
CA PHE A 49 5.08 4.34 1.71
C PHE A 49 3.81 4.35 2.56
N ARG A 50 3.93 4.10 3.86
CA ARG A 50 2.78 4.11 4.75
C ARG A 50 2.12 5.49 4.80
N GLU A 51 2.93 6.56 4.85
CA GLU A 51 2.42 7.93 4.81
C GLU A 51 1.68 8.22 3.52
N LYS A 52 2.24 7.77 2.41
CA LYS A 52 1.63 7.97 1.10
C LYS A 52 0.26 7.31 1.03
N ILE A 53 0.15 6.08 1.49
CA ILE A 53 -1.13 5.36 1.46
C ILE A 53 -2.14 6.02 2.39
N LYS A 54 -1.70 6.44 3.57
CA LYS A 54 -2.56 7.11 4.51
C LYS A 54 -3.13 8.41 3.93
N LYS A 55 -2.28 9.20 3.27
CA LYS A 55 -2.73 10.43 2.63
C LYS A 55 -3.73 10.17 1.52
N LEU A 56 -3.48 9.17 0.69
CA LEU A 56 -4.41 8.81 -0.36
C LEU A 56 -5.78 8.45 0.21
N TYR A 57 -5.79 7.74 1.32
CA TYR A 57 -7.03 7.35 1.97
C TYR A 57 -7.76 8.57 2.54
N GLU A 58 -7.01 9.49 3.16
CA GLU A 58 -7.60 10.67 3.80
C GLU A 58 -8.10 11.72 2.80
N GLU A 59 -7.50 11.76 1.61
CA GLU A 59 -7.88 12.73 0.59
C GLU A 59 -9.15 12.33 -0.15
N LYS A 60 -9.64 11.14 0.04
CA LYS A 60 -10.88 10.66 -0.59
C LYS A 60 -12.06 10.70 0.42
#